data_657945f81acfc76ffe6d1e8b91779d98
#
_entry.id   657945f81acfc76ffe6d1e8b91779d98
#
_cell.length_a   1.000
_cell.length_b   1.000
_cell.length_c   1.000
_cell.angle_alpha   90.00
_cell.angle_beta   90.00
_cell.angle_gamma   90.00
#
_symmetry.space_group_name_H-M   'P 1'
#
loop_
_entity.id
_entity.type
_entity.pdbx_description
1 polymer ?
#
loop_
_entity_poly.entity_id
_entity_poly.type
_entity_poly.pdbx_seq_one_letter_code
_entity_poly.pdbx_strand_id
1 'polypeptide(L)'
;MKAKAKKFFKWFSIACAALLVFLSVALYLLQDKIISTAIGELNKNLEVPMRVDRVEFAFWSSFPNISIDLLDVKIPGRLKKTNLLTSEKFNLRFNPLDLLNGDYNLKQINITKGSLNLIVDSLGKENFDIIKDSDDGNDSDFRLALQAVRLKEMDVRYQNEVTH
;
A
#
# COMPACT_ATOMS: atom_id res chain seq x y z
N MET A 1 21.38 21.88 -42.27
CA MET A 1 20.39 21.00 -41.55
C MET A 1 20.84 20.54 -40.17
N LYS A 2 22.14 20.19 -39.95
CA LYS A 2 22.63 19.65 -38.64
C LYS A 2 22.55 20.64 -37.44
N ALA A 3 22.63 21.95 -37.64
CA ALA A 3 22.56 22.93 -36.55
C ALA A 3 21.15 23.14 -36.00
N LYS A 4 20.10 23.08 -36.84
CA LYS A 4 18.71 23.19 -36.41
C LYS A 4 18.27 21.96 -35.60
N ALA A 5 18.74 20.77 -35.99
CA ALA A 5 18.45 19.53 -35.25
C ALA A 5 19.11 19.53 -33.86
N LYS A 6 20.37 20.01 -33.72
CA LYS A 6 21.02 20.15 -32.42
C LYS A 6 20.30 21.14 -31.49
N LYS A 7 19.80 22.25 -32.05
CA LYS A 7 19.07 23.25 -31.28
C LYS A 7 17.70 22.68 -30.80
N PHE A 8 16.99 21.98 -31.68
CA PHE A 8 15.76 21.30 -31.35
C PHE A 8 15.95 20.24 -30.24
N PHE A 9 16.99 19.40 -30.35
CA PHE A 9 17.30 18.38 -29.37
C PHE A 9 17.65 18.97 -27.99
N LYS A 10 18.40 20.08 -27.98
CA LYS A 10 18.73 20.81 -26.76
C LYS A 10 17.47 21.36 -26.06
N TRP A 11 16.58 22.01 -26.81
CA TRP A 11 15.32 22.53 -26.28
C TRP A 11 14.39 21.40 -25.81
N PHE A 12 14.32 20.30 -26.53
CA PHE A 12 13.58 19.12 -26.16
C PHE A 12 14.11 18.51 -24.84
N SER A 13 15.41 18.37 -24.68
CA SER A 13 16.01 17.87 -23.43
C SER A 13 15.71 18.79 -22.24
N ILE A 14 15.75 20.11 -22.44
CA ILE A 14 15.42 21.09 -21.41
C ILE A 14 13.93 20.96 -21.03
N ALA A 15 13.05 20.83 -22.00
CA ALA A 15 11.62 20.65 -21.75
C ALA A 15 11.32 19.34 -21.00
N CYS A 16 11.99 18.24 -21.38
CA CYS A 16 11.86 16.98 -20.65
C CYS A 16 12.39 17.09 -19.20
N ALA A 17 13.52 17.73 -19.00
CA ALA A 17 14.07 17.96 -17.67
C ALA A 17 13.12 18.83 -16.82
N ALA A 18 12.61 19.91 -17.38
CA ALA A 18 11.64 20.78 -16.71
C ALA A 18 10.35 20.03 -16.35
N LEU A 19 9.85 19.17 -17.24
CA LEU A 19 8.69 18.34 -16.99
C LEU A 19 8.94 17.34 -15.84
N LEU A 20 10.11 16.71 -15.81
CA LEU A 20 10.48 15.79 -14.72
C LEU A 20 10.57 16.51 -13.38
N VAL A 21 11.16 17.70 -13.35
CA VAL A 21 11.22 18.52 -12.13
C VAL A 21 9.82 18.93 -11.70
N PHE A 22 8.98 19.38 -12.63
CA PHE A 22 7.59 19.75 -12.33
C PHE A 22 6.79 18.56 -11.75
N LEU A 23 6.88 17.39 -12.38
CA LEU A 23 6.23 16.17 -11.89
C LEU A 23 6.74 15.78 -10.48
N SER A 24 8.03 15.89 -10.23
CA SER A 24 8.62 15.59 -8.93
C SER A 24 8.08 16.52 -7.84
N VAL A 25 7.99 17.82 -8.13
CA VAL A 25 7.45 18.82 -7.20
C VAL A 25 5.95 18.59 -6.99
N ALA A 26 5.19 18.32 -8.05
CA ALA A 26 3.76 18.04 -7.95
C ALA A 26 3.49 16.80 -7.08
N LEU A 27 4.23 15.71 -7.29
CA LEU A 27 4.14 14.50 -6.47
C LEU A 27 4.51 14.77 -5.01
N TYR A 28 5.56 15.55 -4.76
CA TYR A 28 5.95 15.94 -3.41
C TYR A 28 4.87 16.74 -2.68
N LEU A 29 4.19 17.66 -3.38
CA LEU A 29 3.11 18.46 -2.78
C LEU A 29 1.82 17.65 -2.56
N LEU A 30 1.58 16.62 -3.36
CA LEU A 30 0.37 15.80 -3.30
C LEU A 30 0.53 14.54 -2.42
N GLN A 31 1.77 14.21 -2.01
CA GLN A 31 2.06 12.96 -1.30
C GLN A 31 1.20 12.76 -0.04
N ASP A 32 1.07 13.80 0.79
CA ASP A 32 0.33 13.69 2.05
C ASP A 32 -1.16 13.40 1.82
N LYS A 33 -1.74 13.96 0.76
CA LYS A 33 -3.13 13.71 0.38
C LYS A 33 -3.31 12.29 -0.15
N ILE A 34 -2.39 11.82 -0.99
CA ILE A 34 -2.42 10.44 -1.53
C ILE A 34 -2.29 9.43 -0.40
N ILE A 35 -1.34 9.66 0.50
CA ILE A 35 -1.08 8.80 1.67
C ILE A 35 -2.31 8.72 2.57
N SER A 36 -2.85 9.88 2.99
CA SER A 36 -3.99 9.92 3.91
C SER A 36 -5.23 9.27 3.30
N THR A 37 -5.46 9.45 1.99
CA THR A 37 -6.56 8.81 1.28
C THR A 37 -6.36 7.30 1.23
N ALA A 38 -5.18 6.82 0.84
CA ALA A 38 -4.90 5.39 0.75
C ALA A 38 -5.03 4.67 2.10
N ILE A 39 -4.48 5.25 3.18
CA ILE A 39 -4.61 4.68 4.54
C ILE A 39 -6.05 4.75 5.01
N GLY A 40 -6.75 5.84 4.73
CA GLY A 40 -8.16 6.01 5.07
C GLY A 40 -9.03 4.94 4.42
N GLU A 41 -8.85 4.69 3.12
CA GLU A 41 -9.59 3.64 2.40
C GLU A 41 -9.26 2.23 2.92
N LEU A 42 -7.98 1.95 3.20
CA LEU A 42 -7.61 0.66 3.81
C LEU A 42 -8.31 0.46 5.18
N ASN A 43 -8.29 1.49 6.03
CA ASN A 43 -8.89 1.39 7.37
C ASN A 43 -10.42 1.34 7.36
N LYS A 44 -11.10 1.90 6.34
CA LYS A 44 -12.55 1.76 6.20
C LYS A 44 -12.99 0.31 6.05
N ASN A 45 -12.19 -0.50 5.35
CA ASN A 45 -12.47 -1.91 5.09
C ASN A 45 -11.98 -2.84 6.20
N LEU A 46 -11.36 -2.31 7.24
CA LEU A 46 -10.89 -3.09 8.39
C LEU A 46 -11.78 -2.87 9.61
N GLU A 47 -12.12 -3.96 10.32
CA GLU A 47 -12.82 -3.88 11.62
C GLU A 47 -11.94 -3.24 12.70
N VAL A 48 -10.63 -3.49 12.62
CA VAL A 48 -9.64 -2.97 13.54
C VAL A 48 -8.65 -2.10 12.77
N PRO A 49 -8.52 -0.80 13.09
CA PRO A 49 -7.67 0.08 12.32
C PRO A 49 -6.20 -0.30 12.44
N MET A 50 -5.54 -0.32 11.30
CA MET A 50 -4.09 -0.48 11.19
C MET A 50 -3.38 0.72 11.79
N ARG A 51 -2.33 0.50 12.56
CA ARG A 51 -1.43 1.52 13.08
C ARG A 51 -0.15 1.55 12.26
N VAL A 52 0.26 2.73 11.85
CA VAL A 52 1.46 2.98 11.05
C VAL A 52 2.23 4.09 11.74
N ASP A 53 3.51 3.89 11.97
CA ASP A 53 4.35 4.88 12.63
C ASP A 53 4.84 5.94 11.64
N ARG A 54 5.26 5.51 10.45
CA ARG A 54 5.79 6.38 9.40
C ARG A 54 5.32 5.95 8.03
N VAL A 55 5.14 6.92 7.15
CA VAL A 55 4.76 6.69 5.75
C VAL A 55 5.76 7.39 4.85
N GLU A 56 6.29 6.65 3.89
CA GLU A 56 7.23 7.14 2.90
C GLU A 56 6.68 6.90 1.49
N PHE A 57 6.79 7.93 0.66
CA PHE A 57 6.38 7.85 -0.73
C PHE A 57 7.58 7.51 -1.61
N ALA A 58 7.50 6.40 -2.33
CA ALA A 58 8.60 5.89 -3.13
C ALA A 58 8.22 5.84 -4.61
N PHE A 59 8.42 6.98 -5.31
CA PHE A 59 8.16 7.07 -6.74
C PHE A 59 9.35 6.53 -7.55
N TRP A 60 10.56 7.04 -7.31
CA TRP A 60 11.72 6.72 -8.13
C TRP A 60 12.21 5.29 -7.99
N SER A 61 12.13 4.72 -6.80
CA SER A 61 12.56 3.34 -6.55
C SER A 61 11.59 2.28 -7.10
N SER A 62 10.36 2.68 -7.43
CA SER A 62 9.30 1.79 -7.90
C SER A 62 8.88 2.04 -9.34
N PHE A 63 9.50 3.02 -10.02
CA PHE A 63 9.17 3.38 -11.40
C PHE A 63 9.11 2.16 -12.33
N PRO A 64 8.10 2.02 -13.21
CA PRO A 64 7.03 2.96 -13.52
C PRO A 64 5.82 2.95 -12.56
N ASN A 65 5.83 2.13 -11.51
CA ASN A 65 4.78 2.11 -10.51
C ASN A 65 5.02 3.19 -9.43
N ILE A 66 3.97 3.48 -8.68
CA ILE A 66 4.03 4.30 -7.47
C ILE A 66 3.93 3.35 -6.28
N SER A 67 4.76 3.53 -5.27
CA SER A 67 4.61 2.78 -4.03
C SER A 67 4.58 3.69 -2.80
N ILE A 68 3.84 3.23 -1.82
CA ILE A 68 3.75 3.80 -0.49
C ILE A 68 4.36 2.78 0.46
N ASP A 69 5.40 3.19 1.16
CA ASP A 69 6.05 2.40 2.19
C ASP A 69 5.49 2.80 3.55
N LEU A 70 4.78 1.90 4.19
CA LEU A 70 4.32 2.04 5.56
C LEU A 70 5.36 1.38 6.46
N LEU A 71 5.90 2.12 7.42
CA LEU A 71 6.94 1.64 8.33
C LEU A 71 6.35 1.38 9.71
N ASP A 72 6.87 0.34 10.37
CA ASP A 72 6.45 -0.08 11.71
C ASP A 72 4.94 -0.32 11.82
N VAL A 73 4.43 -1.11 10.88
CA VAL A 73 3.00 -1.43 10.80
C VAL A 73 2.60 -2.44 11.86
N LYS A 74 1.47 -2.15 12.53
CA LYS A 74 0.83 -3.06 13.49
C LYS A 74 -0.65 -3.15 13.18
N ILE A 75 -1.11 -4.36 12.88
CA ILE A 75 -2.51 -4.69 12.70
C ILE A 75 -2.94 -5.53 13.91
N PRO A 76 -3.78 -4.99 14.80
CA PRO A 76 -4.31 -5.77 15.92
C PRO A 76 -5.17 -6.93 15.41
N GLY A 77 -5.16 -8.04 16.11
CA GLY A 77 -6.11 -9.12 15.85
C GLY A 77 -7.48 -8.79 16.44
N ARG A 78 -8.55 -9.33 15.84
CA ARG A 78 -9.94 -9.15 16.32
C ARG A 78 -10.09 -9.57 17.80
N LEU A 79 -9.41 -10.61 18.23
CA LEU A 79 -9.45 -11.09 19.60
C LEU A 79 -8.68 -10.22 20.60
N LYS A 80 -8.00 -9.16 20.16
CA LYS A 80 -7.22 -8.18 20.96
C LYS A 80 -6.14 -8.75 21.89
N LYS A 81 -5.87 -10.05 21.82
CA LYS A 81 -4.85 -10.71 22.66
C LYS A 81 -3.44 -10.45 22.12
N THR A 82 -3.29 -10.38 20.82
CA THR A 82 -2.00 -10.20 20.12
C THR A 82 -2.22 -9.41 18.84
N ASN A 83 -1.13 -8.85 18.29
CA ASN A 83 -1.19 -8.32 16.95
C ASN A 83 -1.31 -9.48 15.95
N LEU A 84 -2.25 -9.35 15.01
CA LEU A 84 -2.35 -10.25 13.87
C LEU A 84 -1.12 -10.13 12.99
N LEU A 85 -0.74 -8.89 12.66
CA LEU A 85 0.42 -8.62 11.82
C LEU A 85 1.28 -7.52 12.46
N THR A 86 2.58 -7.75 12.47
CA THR A 86 3.59 -6.71 12.68
C THR A 86 4.58 -6.74 11.53
N SER A 87 5.04 -5.60 11.07
CA SER A 87 6.02 -5.54 9.99
C SER A 87 6.86 -4.25 10.09
N GLU A 88 8.17 -4.37 9.88
CA GLU A 88 9.04 -3.19 9.74
C GLU A 88 8.68 -2.39 8.49
N LYS A 89 8.31 -3.09 7.40
CA LYS A 89 7.98 -2.44 6.13
C LYS A 89 6.82 -3.13 5.41
N PHE A 90 5.82 -2.35 5.10
CA PHE A 90 4.64 -2.75 4.36
C PHE A 90 4.53 -1.88 3.10
N ASN A 91 4.95 -2.40 1.96
CA ASN A 91 4.99 -1.68 0.71
C ASN A 91 3.72 -1.92 -0.11
N LEU A 92 2.99 -0.86 -0.38
CA LEU A 92 1.80 -0.84 -1.22
C LEU A 92 2.16 -0.32 -2.59
N ARG A 93 1.86 -1.08 -3.64
CA ARG A 93 2.20 -0.72 -5.02
C ARG A 93 0.97 -0.46 -5.87
N PHE A 94 0.95 0.69 -6.52
CA PHE A 94 -0.14 1.17 -7.36
C PHE A 94 0.33 1.41 -8.80
N ASN A 95 -0.61 1.37 -9.73
CA ASN A 95 -0.40 1.86 -11.08
C ASN A 95 -0.61 3.39 -11.10
N PRO A 96 0.35 4.18 -11.61
CA PRO A 96 0.19 5.62 -11.67
C PRO A 96 -0.99 6.08 -12.54
N LEU A 97 -1.32 5.35 -13.60
CA LEU A 97 -2.44 5.69 -14.48
C LEU A 97 -3.79 5.48 -13.79
N ASP A 98 -3.92 4.41 -13.00
CA ASP A 98 -5.12 4.14 -12.21
C ASP A 98 -5.33 5.27 -11.18
N LEU A 99 -4.25 5.67 -10.47
CA LEU A 99 -4.32 6.76 -9.49
C LEU A 99 -4.72 8.10 -10.11
N LEU A 100 -4.26 8.41 -11.33
CA LEU A 100 -4.64 9.63 -12.05
C LEU A 100 -6.13 9.64 -12.44
N ASN A 101 -6.71 8.47 -12.67
CA ASN A 101 -8.12 8.29 -12.97
C ASN A 101 -9.01 8.26 -11.72
N GLY A 102 -8.42 8.32 -10.53
CA GLY A 102 -9.14 8.18 -9.26
C GLY A 102 -9.34 6.73 -8.82
N ASP A 103 -8.78 5.76 -9.56
CA ASP A 103 -8.88 4.34 -9.25
C ASP A 103 -7.74 3.94 -8.30
N TYR A 104 -8.07 3.65 -7.07
CA TYR A 104 -7.08 3.24 -6.04
C TYR A 104 -6.83 1.72 -6.08
N ASN A 105 -6.60 1.16 -7.25
CA ASN A 105 -6.34 -0.27 -7.44
C ASN A 105 -4.97 -0.67 -6.90
N LEU A 106 -4.97 -1.38 -5.78
CA LEU A 106 -3.76 -1.93 -5.17
C LEU A 106 -3.29 -3.17 -5.95
N LYS A 107 -2.16 -3.07 -6.63
CA LYS A 107 -1.61 -4.17 -7.45
C LYS A 107 -0.85 -5.21 -6.64
N GLN A 108 -0.04 -4.77 -5.71
CA GLN A 108 0.86 -5.64 -4.98
C GLN A 108 1.11 -5.13 -3.57
N ILE A 109 1.13 -6.07 -2.63
CA ILE A 109 1.55 -5.86 -1.25
C ILE A 109 2.85 -6.64 -1.02
N ASN A 110 3.89 -5.97 -0.52
CA ASN A 110 5.10 -6.63 -0.04
C ASN A 110 5.24 -6.34 1.45
N ILE A 111 5.28 -7.38 2.26
CA ILE A 111 5.44 -7.29 3.71
C ILE A 111 6.82 -7.85 4.05
N THR A 112 7.62 -7.06 4.75
CA THR A 112 9.00 -7.41 5.02
C THR A 112 9.30 -7.29 6.50
N LYS A 113 9.98 -8.30 7.03
CA LYS A 113 10.46 -8.41 8.42
C LYS A 113 9.37 -8.17 9.45
N GLY A 114 8.85 -9.24 10.01
CA GLY A 114 7.80 -9.14 10.99
C GLY A 114 7.20 -10.48 11.39
N SER A 115 6.01 -10.45 11.95
CA SER A 115 5.28 -11.66 12.33
C SER A 115 3.82 -11.60 11.92
N LEU A 116 3.31 -12.73 11.50
CA LEU A 116 1.89 -12.98 11.23
C LEU A 116 1.41 -14.07 12.19
N ASN A 117 0.50 -13.71 13.10
CA ASN A 117 -0.05 -14.61 14.09
C ASN A 117 -1.52 -14.90 13.80
N LEU A 118 -1.81 -16.07 13.30
CA LEU A 118 -3.16 -16.56 13.01
C LEU A 118 -3.62 -17.41 14.18
N ILE A 119 -4.69 -16.98 14.88
CA ILE A 119 -5.20 -17.64 16.06
C ILE A 119 -6.68 -17.94 15.88
N VAL A 120 -7.08 -19.18 16.15
CA VAL A 120 -8.47 -19.59 16.35
C VAL A 120 -8.62 -19.91 17.82
N ASP A 121 -9.54 -19.22 18.51
CA ASP A 121 -9.75 -19.43 19.94
C ASP A 121 -10.56 -20.71 20.24
N SER A 122 -10.71 -21.06 21.52
CA SER A 122 -11.47 -22.24 21.96
C SER A 122 -12.96 -22.22 21.59
N LEU A 123 -13.48 -21.07 21.18
CA LEU A 123 -14.86 -20.89 20.70
C LEU A 123 -14.94 -20.92 19.16
N GLY A 124 -13.83 -21.18 18.47
CA GLY A 124 -13.76 -21.17 17.01
C GLY A 124 -13.71 -19.79 16.38
N LYS A 125 -13.50 -18.73 17.17
CA LYS A 125 -13.36 -17.37 16.62
C LYS A 125 -11.95 -17.11 16.11
N GLU A 126 -11.86 -16.52 14.94
CA GLU A 126 -10.63 -16.21 14.25
C GLU A 126 -10.15 -14.78 14.57
N ASN A 127 -8.86 -14.59 14.84
CA ASN A 127 -8.28 -13.27 15.05
C ASN A 127 -7.98 -12.54 13.74
N PHE A 128 -7.99 -13.25 12.62
CA PHE A 128 -7.65 -12.77 11.29
C PHE A 128 -8.87 -12.41 10.43
N ASP A 129 -10.07 -12.65 10.92
CA ASP A 129 -11.30 -12.14 10.33
C ASP A 129 -11.46 -10.66 10.71
N ILE A 130 -10.71 -9.82 9.99
CA ILE A 130 -10.61 -8.37 10.24
C ILE A 130 -11.16 -7.53 9.10
N ILE A 131 -11.61 -8.17 8.02
CA ILE A 131 -12.21 -7.46 6.87
C ILE A 131 -13.71 -7.33 7.18
N LYS A 132 -14.22 -6.13 7.07
CA LYS A 132 -15.66 -5.90 7.21
C LYS A 132 -16.41 -6.57 6.06
N ASP A 133 -17.49 -7.25 6.40
CA ASP A 133 -18.44 -7.71 5.39
C ASP A 133 -19.02 -6.48 4.69
N SER A 134 -18.87 -6.39 3.38
CA SER A 134 -19.49 -5.34 2.57
C SER A 134 -20.96 -5.70 2.35
N ASP A 135 -21.81 -5.34 3.33
CA ASP A 135 -23.26 -5.62 3.30
C ASP A 135 -24.04 -4.62 2.41
N ASP A 136 -23.41 -3.57 1.97
CA ASP A 136 -24.05 -2.59 1.10
C ASP A 136 -23.37 -2.58 -0.26
N GLY A 137 -24.18 -2.82 -1.31
CA GLY A 137 -23.79 -2.73 -2.73
C GLY A 137 -23.35 -1.33 -3.17
N ASN A 138 -22.74 -0.57 -2.29
CA ASN A 138 -21.95 0.58 -2.61
C ASN A 138 -20.60 0.09 -3.10
N ASP A 139 -20.42 0.18 -4.41
CA ASP A 139 -19.12 0.16 -5.07
C ASP A 139 -18.18 1.10 -4.30
N SER A 140 -17.48 0.58 -3.30
CA SER A 140 -16.29 1.26 -2.84
C SER A 140 -15.35 1.24 -4.04
N ASP A 141 -14.95 2.43 -4.54
CA ASP A 141 -14.01 2.60 -5.65
C ASP A 141 -12.65 1.91 -5.38
N PHE A 142 -12.49 1.35 -4.18
CA PHE A 142 -11.35 0.55 -3.77
C PHE A 142 -11.57 -0.92 -4.13
N ARG A 143 -11.38 -1.25 -5.40
CA ARG A 143 -11.28 -2.64 -5.83
C ARG A 143 -9.91 -3.17 -5.46
N LEU A 144 -9.88 -4.13 -4.55
CA LEU A 144 -8.66 -4.87 -4.23
C LEU A 144 -8.30 -5.78 -5.44
N ALA A 145 -7.83 -5.17 -6.52
CA ALA A 145 -7.30 -5.89 -7.67
C ALA A 145 -5.91 -6.46 -7.35
N LEU A 146 -5.81 -7.09 -6.16
CA LEU A 146 -4.57 -7.58 -5.59
C LEU A 146 -4.04 -8.74 -6.44
N GLN A 147 -2.98 -8.49 -7.18
CA GLN A 147 -2.32 -9.50 -8.01
C GLN A 147 -1.35 -10.38 -7.23
N ALA A 148 -0.75 -9.83 -6.18
CA ALA A 148 0.21 -10.57 -5.37
C ALA A 148 0.39 -10.00 -3.95
N VAL A 149 0.49 -10.91 -2.99
CA VAL A 149 1.03 -10.64 -1.65
C VAL A 149 2.37 -11.36 -1.54
N ARG A 150 3.42 -10.64 -1.18
CA ARG A 150 4.75 -11.21 -0.97
C ARG A 150 5.18 -11.00 0.46
N LEU A 151 5.53 -12.10 1.12
CA LEU A 151 6.08 -12.10 2.47
C LEU A 151 7.58 -12.38 2.37
N LYS A 152 8.38 -11.53 3.02
CA LYS A 152 9.83 -11.70 3.07
C LYS A 152 10.31 -11.55 4.51
N GLU A 153 11.10 -12.52 4.98
CA GLU A 153 11.63 -12.53 6.35
C GLU A 153 10.50 -12.40 7.40
N MET A 154 9.44 -13.17 7.21
CA MET A 154 8.25 -13.18 8.08
C MET A 154 8.18 -14.45 8.93
N ASP A 155 7.90 -14.26 10.20
CA ASP A 155 7.57 -15.34 11.13
C ASP A 155 6.06 -15.59 11.05
N VAL A 156 5.64 -16.73 10.56
CA VAL A 156 4.22 -17.09 10.44
C VAL A 156 3.88 -18.15 11.47
N ARG A 157 2.94 -17.83 12.36
CA ARG A 157 2.44 -18.74 13.39
C ARG A 157 0.95 -18.97 13.20
N TYR A 158 0.54 -20.23 13.25
CA TYR A 158 -0.86 -20.63 13.29
C TYR A 158 -1.11 -21.41 14.58
N GLN A 159 -2.12 -20.97 15.35
CA GLN A 159 -2.53 -21.61 16.58
C GLN A 159 -4.04 -21.86 16.53
N ASN A 160 -4.46 -23.10 16.74
CA ASN A 160 -5.85 -23.48 16.84
C ASN A 160 -6.10 -24.08 18.23
N GLU A 161 -6.91 -23.39 19.02
CA GLU A 161 -7.27 -23.80 20.39
C GLU A 161 -8.54 -24.68 20.46
N VAL A 162 -9.21 -24.92 19.31
CA VAL A 162 -10.42 -25.77 19.23
C VAL A 162 -10.06 -27.24 19.23
N THR A 163 -8.90 -27.62 18.69
CA THR A 163 -8.42 -29.01 18.61
C THR A 163 -7.59 -29.36 19.84
N HIS A 164 -8.22 -30.08 20.76
CA HIS A 164 -7.57 -30.84 21.81
C HIS A 164 -7.69 -32.35 21.51
#